data_8a9b48f3d673d82908eb190477e99d21
#
_entry.id   8a9b48f3d673d82908eb190477e99d21
#
_cell.length_a   1.000
_cell.length_b   1.000
_cell.length_c   1.000
_cell.angle_alpha   90.00
_cell.angle_beta   90.00
_cell.angle_gamma   90.00
#
_symmetry.space_group_name_H-M   'P 1'
#
loop_
_entity.id
_entity.type
_entity.pdbx_description
1 polymer ?
#
loop_
_entity_poly.entity_id
_entity_poly.type
_entity_poly.pdbx_seq_one_letter_code
_entity_poly.pdbx_strand_id
1 'polypeptide(L)'
;MKQKTNNRYQPKKYAEITNPEWVKNATLYELNIRQFSEEGTFKAIEKHLPRLKKMGIDIIWLMPVQPIGLTNRKGSLGSYYSVKDYLGINEEFGTEKDFRHLVEAIHKKGMYVIIDWVANHTSWDNDMVTQHPEWYMKSRKGMFQSTPWRDYDDIIDLDYSHPDLRKYMTDALKFWIKEYDIDGYRCDIASFVPIDFWENVRKELDAVKPVFMLAEAEDKELHRKAFDSTYNWTLWNILHLIATNGISVKMLSEAYIAEHVSIFPKEGMRMNFIDNHDKNSWEGNQYSNFGDALKAATVFTVMMDGIPLVYSGQEAGLDRSLEFFEKDPIDWKLHENETLYTTLFELKHQNQALWNGSYGGEMVRIMNDQMDQVISFVREKNGDKVLAFFNLSKEAVSVQFDTSFDTGIYTDLFTGQQQAVSEKMLLAMNPWEYVILHHSE
;
A
#
# COMPACT_ATOMS: atom_id res chain seq x y z
N MET A 1 -32.93 -5.72 33.44
CA MET A 1 -32.98 -5.00 32.15
C MET A 1 -32.24 -3.68 32.29
N LYS A 2 -31.00 -3.56 31.82
CA LYS A 2 -30.30 -2.26 31.74
C LYS A 2 -30.87 -1.52 30.52
N GLN A 3 -31.61 -0.43 30.76
CA GLN A 3 -32.02 0.51 29.71
C GLN A 3 -30.76 0.96 28.96
N LYS A 4 -30.63 0.59 27.69
CA LYS A 4 -29.68 1.25 26.76
C LYS A 4 -30.18 2.68 26.60
N THR A 5 -29.65 3.61 27.37
CA THR A 5 -29.81 5.04 27.11
C THR A 5 -29.18 5.33 25.76
N ASN A 6 -30.01 5.49 24.76
CA ASN A 6 -29.60 5.86 23.41
C ASN A 6 -29.21 7.36 23.46
N ASN A 7 -27.95 7.61 23.93
CA ASN A 7 -27.46 8.96 24.07
C ASN A 7 -27.11 9.51 22.69
N ARG A 8 -28.03 10.27 22.09
CA ARG A 8 -27.89 10.87 20.76
C ARG A 8 -26.70 11.83 20.62
N TYR A 9 -26.08 12.20 21.72
CA TYR A 9 -24.89 13.08 21.76
C TYR A 9 -23.58 12.30 21.84
N GLN A 10 -23.61 10.99 21.92
CA GLN A 10 -22.37 10.19 21.88
C GLN A 10 -21.81 10.20 20.47
N PRO A 11 -20.51 10.42 20.28
CA PRO A 11 -19.85 10.30 19.01
C PRO A 11 -20.07 8.89 18.43
N LYS A 12 -20.39 8.83 17.15
CA LYS A 12 -20.43 7.54 16.43
C LYS A 12 -19.09 7.34 15.74
N LYS A 13 -18.57 6.12 15.79
CA LYS A 13 -17.45 5.75 14.92
C LYS A 13 -17.86 5.94 13.47
N TYR A 14 -16.98 6.54 12.69
CA TYR A 14 -17.19 6.66 11.25
C TYR A 14 -16.99 5.31 10.57
N ALA A 15 -15.87 4.65 10.85
CA ALA A 15 -15.58 3.32 10.33
C ALA A 15 -16.30 2.24 11.13
N GLU A 16 -17.04 1.39 10.42
CA GLU A 16 -17.79 0.26 10.96
C GLU A 16 -17.09 -1.08 10.69
N ILE A 17 -15.98 -1.06 9.90
CA ILE A 17 -15.14 -2.24 9.64
C ILE A 17 -14.38 -2.69 10.88
N THR A 18 -14.05 -3.96 10.92
CA THR A 18 -13.09 -4.53 11.88
C THR A 18 -11.90 -5.05 11.09
N ASN A 19 -10.75 -4.41 11.28
CA ASN A 19 -9.52 -4.85 10.64
C ASN A 19 -9.08 -6.21 11.20
N PRO A 20 -8.54 -7.12 10.38
CA PRO A 20 -7.93 -8.35 10.88
C PRO A 20 -6.81 -8.03 11.89
N GLU A 21 -6.71 -8.81 12.97
CA GLU A 21 -5.73 -8.58 14.02
C GLU A 21 -4.27 -8.56 13.53
N TRP A 22 -3.99 -9.32 12.48
CA TRP A 22 -2.64 -9.44 11.93
C TRP A 22 -2.19 -8.22 11.10
N VAL A 23 -3.09 -7.27 10.76
CA VAL A 23 -2.69 -6.06 10.00
C VAL A 23 -2.18 -4.93 10.90
N LYS A 24 -2.32 -5.05 12.22
CA LYS A 24 -2.04 -3.95 13.16
C LYS A 24 -0.60 -3.39 13.09
N ASN A 25 0.37 -4.20 12.77
CA ASN A 25 1.77 -3.80 12.58
C ASN A 25 2.36 -4.27 11.24
N ALA A 26 1.49 -4.71 10.33
CA ALA A 26 1.91 -5.33 9.09
C ALA A 26 2.60 -4.35 8.13
N THR A 27 3.45 -4.92 7.31
CA THR A 27 4.10 -4.30 6.15
C THR A 27 3.64 -5.00 4.88
N LEU A 28 3.66 -4.29 3.77
CA LEU A 28 3.13 -4.76 2.49
C LEU A 28 4.24 -4.88 1.45
N TYR A 29 4.22 -5.95 0.66
CA TYR A 29 5.13 -6.16 -0.45
C TYR A 29 4.34 -6.46 -1.73
N GLU A 30 4.42 -5.57 -2.70
CA GLU A 30 3.82 -5.74 -4.01
C GLU A 30 4.74 -6.57 -4.90
N LEU A 31 4.23 -7.70 -5.40
CA LEU A 31 4.98 -8.67 -6.15
C LEU A 31 4.47 -8.80 -7.60
N ASN A 32 5.30 -8.33 -8.54
CA ASN A 32 5.09 -8.52 -9.95
C ASN A 32 5.61 -9.90 -10.37
N ILE A 33 4.73 -10.88 -10.51
CA ILE A 33 5.10 -12.29 -10.74
C ILE A 33 5.95 -12.46 -12.00
N ARG A 34 5.52 -11.84 -13.12
CA ARG A 34 6.20 -11.89 -14.41
C ARG A 34 7.66 -11.43 -14.32
N GLN A 35 7.90 -10.36 -13.57
CA GLN A 35 9.20 -9.68 -13.50
C GLN A 35 10.06 -10.15 -12.32
N PHE A 36 9.49 -10.92 -11.40
CA PHE A 36 10.16 -11.28 -10.15
C PHE A 36 11.37 -12.18 -10.32
N SER A 37 11.41 -12.97 -11.38
CA SER A 37 12.53 -13.88 -11.69
C SER A 37 12.65 -14.13 -13.18
N GLU A 38 13.74 -14.75 -13.60
CA GLU A 38 13.92 -15.21 -14.98
C GLU A 38 12.78 -16.15 -15.42
N GLU A 39 12.32 -17.03 -14.52
CA GLU A 39 11.20 -17.93 -14.80
C GLU A 39 9.87 -17.18 -14.83
N GLY A 40 9.65 -16.18 -13.95
CA GLY A 40 8.41 -15.45 -13.79
C GLY A 40 7.24 -16.32 -13.33
N THR A 41 7.48 -17.26 -12.40
CA THR A 41 6.50 -18.25 -11.98
C THR A 41 6.28 -18.30 -10.48
N PHE A 42 5.15 -18.85 -10.04
CA PHE A 42 4.83 -19.07 -8.62
C PHE A 42 5.94 -19.85 -7.90
N LYS A 43 6.49 -20.89 -8.52
CA LYS A 43 7.58 -21.69 -7.93
C LYS A 43 8.86 -20.89 -7.70
N ALA A 44 9.14 -19.96 -8.57
CA ALA A 44 10.34 -19.15 -8.44
C ALA A 44 10.25 -18.19 -7.24
N ILE A 45 9.05 -17.70 -6.92
CA ILE A 45 8.80 -16.82 -5.77
C ILE A 45 9.12 -17.52 -4.45
N GLU A 46 8.80 -18.82 -4.32
CA GLU A 46 8.97 -19.55 -3.06
C GLU A 46 10.40 -19.50 -2.50
N LYS A 47 11.40 -19.46 -3.38
CA LYS A 47 12.82 -19.37 -3.01
C LYS A 47 13.16 -18.08 -2.25
N HIS A 48 12.36 -17.03 -2.48
CA HIS A 48 12.56 -15.69 -1.91
C HIS A 48 11.76 -15.45 -0.62
N LEU A 49 10.78 -16.29 -0.28
CA LEU A 49 9.94 -16.12 0.91
C LEU A 49 10.76 -16.00 2.22
N PRO A 50 11.84 -16.80 2.46
CA PRO A 50 12.66 -16.64 3.65
C PRO A 50 13.33 -15.25 3.73
N ARG A 51 13.80 -14.70 2.60
CA ARG A 51 14.41 -13.38 2.53
C ARG A 51 13.37 -12.29 2.83
N LEU A 52 12.21 -12.36 2.18
CA LEU A 52 11.12 -11.40 2.42
C LEU A 52 10.66 -11.41 3.88
N LYS A 53 10.48 -12.60 4.48
CA LYS A 53 10.14 -12.68 5.91
C LYS A 53 11.23 -12.12 6.81
N LYS A 54 12.51 -12.37 6.50
CA LYS A 54 13.63 -11.79 7.23
C LYS A 54 13.68 -10.28 7.11
N MET A 55 13.33 -9.73 5.97
CA MET A 55 13.24 -8.27 5.75
C MET A 55 12.09 -7.64 6.57
N GLY A 56 11.16 -8.45 7.08
CA GLY A 56 10.03 -7.98 7.88
C GLY A 56 8.74 -7.81 7.07
N ILE A 57 8.59 -8.51 5.95
CA ILE A 57 7.34 -8.51 5.18
C ILE A 57 6.31 -9.40 5.84
N ASP A 58 5.07 -8.90 5.93
CA ASP A 58 3.94 -9.63 6.50
C ASP A 58 2.88 -9.95 5.46
N ILE A 59 2.62 -9.07 4.52
CA ILE A 59 1.61 -9.26 3.47
C ILE A 59 2.30 -9.24 2.11
N ILE A 60 2.08 -10.29 1.32
CA ILE A 60 2.46 -10.32 -0.09
C ILE A 60 1.21 -10.01 -0.91
N TRP A 61 1.24 -8.91 -1.66
CA TRP A 61 0.26 -8.59 -2.68
C TRP A 61 0.77 -9.08 -4.02
N LEU A 62 0.14 -10.11 -4.56
CA LEU A 62 0.39 -10.60 -5.91
C LEU A 62 -0.40 -9.76 -6.91
N MET A 63 0.28 -9.14 -7.88
CA MET A 63 -0.37 -8.52 -9.04
C MET A 63 -1.29 -9.56 -9.73
N PRO A 64 -2.21 -9.14 -10.64
CA PRO A 64 -3.25 -10.04 -11.13
C PRO A 64 -2.72 -11.40 -11.60
N VAL A 65 -3.32 -12.47 -11.09
CA VAL A 65 -2.93 -13.88 -11.35
C VAL A 65 -3.79 -14.55 -12.42
N GLN A 66 -4.82 -13.85 -12.88
CA GLN A 66 -5.81 -14.36 -13.84
C GLN A 66 -5.26 -14.38 -15.27
N PRO A 67 -5.84 -15.23 -16.14
CA PRO A 67 -5.52 -15.23 -17.57
C PRO A 67 -5.76 -13.88 -18.23
N ILE A 68 -4.87 -13.51 -19.13
CA ILE A 68 -4.87 -12.23 -19.85
C ILE A 68 -5.54 -12.39 -21.22
N GLY A 69 -6.37 -11.40 -21.61
CA GLY A 69 -7.03 -11.35 -22.90
C GLY A 69 -6.06 -11.36 -24.10
N LEU A 70 -6.54 -11.81 -25.23
CA LEU A 70 -5.81 -11.85 -26.50
C LEU A 70 -6.28 -10.76 -27.47
N THR A 71 -7.58 -10.41 -27.41
CA THR A 71 -8.18 -9.40 -28.29
C THR A 71 -7.73 -8.01 -27.88
N ASN A 72 -7.19 -7.25 -28.80
CA ASN A 72 -6.61 -5.92 -28.60
C ASN A 72 -5.44 -5.91 -27.59
N ARG A 73 -4.76 -7.02 -27.40
CA ARG A 73 -3.63 -7.18 -26.49
C ARG A 73 -2.53 -6.17 -26.80
N LYS A 74 -2.03 -5.47 -25.77
CA LYS A 74 -0.87 -4.58 -25.84
C LYS A 74 0.41 -5.38 -25.60
N GLY A 75 1.45 -5.13 -26.40
CA GLY A 75 2.71 -5.87 -26.32
C GLY A 75 2.56 -7.36 -26.64
N SER A 76 3.55 -8.16 -26.33
CA SER A 76 3.53 -9.60 -26.61
C SER A 76 2.77 -10.40 -25.54
N LEU A 77 2.85 -9.99 -24.27
CA LEU A 77 2.28 -10.71 -23.13
C LEU A 77 1.00 -10.06 -22.57
N GLY A 78 0.72 -8.82 -22.93
CA GLY A 78 -0.49 -8.10 -22.53
C GLY A 78 -0.45 -7.54 -21.11
N SER A 79 -1.50 -6.76 -20.80
CA SER A 79 -1.73 -6.18 -19.48
C SER A 79 -2.25 -7.24 -18.51
N TYR A 80 -1.69 -7.30 -17.31
CA TYR A 80 -2.22 -8.10 -16.19
C TYR A 80 -3.67 -7.73 -15.86
N TYR A 81 -4.05 -6.48 -16.13
CA TYR A 81 -5.37 -5.92 -15.84
C TYR A 81 -6.40 -6.18 -16.94
N SER A 82 -6.03 -6.81 -18.05
CA SER A 82 -6.95 -7.25 -19.10
C SER A 82 -7.43 -8.68 -18.82
N VAL A 83 -8.31 -8.83 -17.82
CA VAL A 83 -8.73 -10.13 -17.26
C VAL A 83 -9.65 -10.88 -18.21
N LYS A 84 -9.24 -12.10 -18.61
CA LYS A 84 -10.02 -12.98 -19.47
C LYS A 84 -10.93 -13.95 -18.71
N ASP A 85 -10.51 -14.39 -17.53
CA ASP A 85 -11.26 -15.33 -16.69
C ASP A 85 -11.00 -15.03 -15.21
N TYR A 86 -12.06 -14.69 -14.46
CA TYR A 86 -11.93 -14.36 -13.04
C TYR A 86 -11.63 -15.55 -12.13
N LEU A 87 -11.86 -16.77 -12.59
CA LEU A 87 -11.66 -17.99 -11.79
C LEU A 87 -10.43 -18.79 -12.23
N GLY A 88 -9.83 -18.44 -13.36
CA GLY A 88 -8.66 -19.10 -13.91
C GLY A 88 -7.34 -18.55 -13.36
N ILE A 89 -6.29 -19.33 -13.57
CA ILE A 89 -4.90 -18.95 -13.31
C ILE A 89 -4.16 -18.78 -14.63
N ASN A 90 -3.36 -17.73 -14.75
CA ASN A 90 -2.53 -17.47 -15.90
C ASN A 90 -1.45 -18.55 -16.03
N GLU A 91 -1.48 -19.30 -17.12
CA GLU A 91 -0.53 -20.38 -17.42
C GLU A 91 0.93 -19.87 -17.50
N GLU A 92 1.14 -18.58 -17.80
CA GLU A 92 2.47 -17.94 -17.76
C GLU A 92 3.12 -18.10 -16.38
N PHE A 93 2.33 -18.06 -15.30
CA PHE A 93 2.83 -18.09 -13.91
C PHE A 93 2.89 -19.50 -13.32
N GLY A 94 2.19 -20.47 -13.92
CA GLY A 94 2.14 -21.85 -13.47
C GLY A 94 0.73 -22.42 -13.45
N THR A 95 0.54 -23.49 -12.70
CA THR A 95 -0.74 -24.19 -12.56
C THR A 95 -1.47 -23.81 -11.28
N GLU A 96 -2.76 -24.16 -11.17
CA GLU A 96 -3.55 -24.04 -9.94
C GLU A 96 -2.85 -24.70 -8.73
N LYS A 97 -2.22 -25.85 -8.97
CA LYS A 97 -1.45 -26.55 -7.94
C LYS A 97 -0.24 -25.74 -7.49
N ASP A 98 0.44 -25.06 -8.41
CA ASP A 98 1.60 -24.22 -8.08
C ASP A 98 1.17 -22.98 -7.30
N PHE A 99 0.03 -22.37 -7.66
CA PHE A 99 -0.53 -21.25 -6.90
C PHE A 99 -0.94 -21.65 -5.49
N ARG A 100 -1.66 -22.78 -5.33
CA ARG A 100 -2.04 -23.31 -4.01
C ARG A 100 -0.81 -23.56 -3.15
N HIS A 101 0.23 -24.17 -3.73
CA HIS A 101 1.48 -24.43 -3.01
C HIS A 101 2.19 -23.13 -2.58
N LEU A 102 2.17 -22.09 -3.44
CA LEU A 102 2.71 -20.78 -3.07
C LEU A 102 1.97 -20.17 -1.87
N VAL A 103 0.63 -20.17 -1.88
CA VAL A 103 -0.19 -19.68 -0.75
C VAL A 103 0.16 -20.41 0.54
N GLU A 104 0.19 -21.75 0.49
CA GLU A 104 0.59 -22.59 1.64
C GLU A 104 2.01 -22.26 2.12
N ALA A 105 2.95 -22.03 1.20
CA ALA A 105 4.34 -21.68 1.54
C ALA A 105 4.45 -20.30 2.20
N ILE A 106 3.65 -19.32 1.76
CA ILE A 106 3.55 -17.99 2.37
C ILE A 106 3.02 -18.11 3.79
N HIS A 107 1.91 -18.81 4.00
CA HIS A 107 1.31 -19.04 5.31
C HIS A 107 2.26 -19.77 6.25
N LYS A 108 2.98 -20.80 5.76
CA LYS A 108 3.98 -21.54 6.54
C LYS A 108 5.13 -20.66 7.04
N LYS A 109 5.40 -19.53 6.38
CA LYS A 109 6.37 -18.53 6.84
C LYS A 109 5.77 -17.51 7.81
N GLY A 110 4.49 -17.62 8.17
CA GLY A 110 3.79 -16.64 8.99
C GLY A 110 3.60 -15.31 8.29
N MET A 111 3.38 -15.34 6.98
CA MET A 111 3.00 -14.22 6.15
C MET A 111 1.58 -14.44 5.59
N TYR A 112 0.99 -13.38 5.08
CA TYR A 112 -0.35 -13.36 4.47
C TYR A 112 -0.23 -13.05 2.99
N VAL A 113 -1.25 -13.44 2.21
CA VAL A 113 -1.27 -13.18 0.77
C VAL A 113 -2.59 -12.58 0.34
N ILE A 114 -2.51 -11.50 -0.40
CA ILE A 114 -3.64 -10.89 -1.09
C ILE A 114 -3.38 -10.93 -2.60
N ILE A 115 -4.45 -10.98 -3.39
CA ILE A 115 -4.34 -10.88 -4.84
C ILE A 115 -4.97 -9.60 -5.34
N ASP A 116 -4.53 -9.16 -6.51
CA ASP A 116 -5.13 -8.04 -7.22
C ASP A 116 -6.49 -8.44 -7.81
N TRP A 117 -7.49 -7.59 -7.66
CA TRP A 117 -8.82 -7.80 -8.17
C TRP A 117 -9.28 -6.67 -9.08
N VAL A 118 -9.42 -6.98 -10.36
CA VAL A 118 -9.82 -6.05 -11.40
C VAL A 118 -11.33 -6.06 -11.55
N ALA A 119 -12.02 -5.20 -10.80
CA ALA A 119 -13.48 -5.22 -10.75
C ALA A 119 -14.16 -4.35 -11.81
N ASN A 120 -13.50 -3.29 -12.30
CA ASN A 120 -14.13 -2.30 -13.16
C ASN A 120 -14.35 -2.80 -14.60
N HIS A 121 -13.49 -3.70 -15.10
CA HIS A 121 -13.45 -4.05 -16.53
C HIS A 121 -12.94 -5.48 -16.77
N THR A 122 -13.08 -5.94 -18.00
CA THR A 122 -12.50 -7.22 -18.48
C THR A 122 -11.78 -7.02 -19.80
N SER A 123 -11.08 -8.06 -20.27
CA SER A 123 -10.66 -8.15 -21.66
C SER A 123 -11.86 -8.30 -22.61
N TRP A 124 -11.64 -8.02 -23.89
CA TRP A 124 -12.66 -8.16 -24.95
C TRP A 124 -13.07 -9.62 -25.23
N ASP A 125 -12.23 -10.57 -24.92
CA ASP A 125 -12.43 -12.00 -25.13
C ASP A 125 -12.70 -12.76 -23.81
N ASN A 126 -13.17 -12.05 -22.78
CA ASN A 126 -13.77 -12.67 -21.61
C ASN A 126 -15.11 -13.31 -22.02
N ASP A 127 -15.37 -14.53 -21.57
CA ASP A 127 -16.59 -15.27 -21.93
C ASP A 127 -17.88 -14.53 -21.56
N MET A 128 -17.87 -13.72 -20.51
CA MET A 128 -19.01 -12.89 -20.12
C MET A 128 -19.45 -11.92 -21.21
N VAL A 129 -18.56 -11.48 -22.10
CA VAL A 129 -18.89 -10.59 -23.22
C VAL A 129 -19.95 -11.20 -24.15
N THR A 130 -19.86 -12.50 -24.36
CA THR A 130 -20.81 -13.25 -25.21
C THR A 130 -21.99 -13.82 -24.43
N GLN A 131 -21.78 -14.24 -23.19
CA GLN A 131 -22.82 -14.84 -22.34
C GLN A 131 -23.76 -13.80 -21.73
N HIS A 132 -23.21 -12.64 -21.36
CA HIS A 132 -23.89 -11.56 -20.65
C HIS A 132 -23.50 -10.18 -21.20
N PRO A 133 -23.76 -9.90 -22.51
CA PRO A 133 -23.40 -8.62 -23.12
C PRO A 133 -24.12 -7.41 -22.49
N GLU A 134 -25.17 -7.63 -21.72
CA GLU A 134 -25.87 -6.62 -20.93
C GLU A 134 -25.07 -6.18 -19.69
N TRP A 135 -24.13 -6.95 -19.22
CA TRP A 135 -23.29 -6.60 -18.05
C TRP A 135 -22.20 -5.56 -18.37
N TYR A 136 -22.08 -5.15 -19.61
CA TYR A 136 -21.05 -4.24 -20.07
C TYR A 136 -21.60 -2.85 -20.42
N MET A 137 -20.83 -1.83 -20.05
CA MET A 137 -21.12 -0.45 -20.39
C MET A 137 -21.17 -0.27 -21.91
N LYS A 138 -22.19 0.45 -22.38
CA LYS A 138 -22.39 0.73 -23.81
C LYS A 138 -22.49 2.22 -24.08
N SER A 139 -21.85 2.65 -25.15
CA SER A 139 -22.01 3.99 -25.69
C SER A 139 -23.44 4.22 -26.18
N ARG A 140 -23.80 5.47 -26.46
CA ARG A 140 -25.10 5.83 -27.07
C ARG A 140 -25.38 5.12 -28.40
N LYS A 141 -24.34 4.59 -29.06
CA LYS A 141 -24.44 3.84 -30.31
C LYS A 141 -24.56 2.31 -30.08
N GLY A 142 -24.64 1.87 -28.84
CA GLY A 142 -24.72 0.46 -28.46
C GLY A 142 -23.41 -0.33 -28.56
N MET A 143 -22.27 0.36 -28.76
CA MET A 143 -20.94 -0.27 -28.78
C MET A 143 -20.41 -0.41 -27.35
N PHE A 144 -19.71 -1.50 -27.05
CA PHE A 144 -18.99 -1.64 -25.80
C PHE A 144 -18.02 -0.47 -25.59
N GLN A 145 -17.79 -0.10 -24.36
CA GLN A 145 -17.05 1.10 -23.99
C GLN A 145 -15.96 0.74 -22.98
N SER A 146 -14.74 1.17 -23.25
CA SER A 146 -13.67 1.22 -22.26
C SER A 146 -13.81 2.44 -21.35
N THR A 147 -13.03 2.47 -20.27
CA THR A 147 -13.05 3.55 -19.27
C THR A 147 -12.93 4.92 -19.93
N PRO A 148 -13.92 5.82 -19.77
CA PRO A 148 -13.95 7.11 -20.43
C PRO A 148 -12.69 7.95 -20.12
N TRP A 149 -12.21 8.67 -21.13
CA TRP A 149 -11.04 9.56 -21.04
C TRP A 149 -9.70 8.86 -20.75
N ARG A 150 -9.66 7.50 -20.92
CA ARG A 150 -8.45 6.69 -20.79
C ARG A 150 -8.15 5.99 -22.11
N ASP A 151 -6.87 5.77 -22.38
CA ASP A 151 -6.40 5.04 -23.56
C ASP A 151 -6.24 3.53 -23.24
N TYR A 152 -7.37 2.93 -22.82
CA TYR A 152 -7.43 1.51 -22.39
C TYR A 152 -8.25 0.72 -23.41
N ASP A 153 -7.74 0.62 -24.64
CA ASP A 153 -8.43 -0.04 -25.75
C ASP A 153 -8.41 -1.59 -25.68
N ASP A 154 -7.63 -2.16 -24.78
CA ASP A 154 -7.52 -3.59 -24.49
C ASP A 154 -8.56 -4.12 -23.48
N ILE A 155 -9.40 -3.22 -22.93
CA ILE A 155 -10.42 -3.55 -21.91
C ILE A 155 -11.78 -2.96 -22.24
N ILE A 156 -12.84 -3.52 -21.61
CA ILE A 156 -14.21 -2.96 -21.63
C ILE A 156 -14.83 -2.97 -20.24
N ASP A 157 -15.53 -1.89 -19.93
CA ASP A 157 -16.07 -1.63 -18.58
C ASP A 157 -17.34 -2.43 -18.29
N LEU A 158 -17.47 -2.85 -17.04
CA LEU A 158 -18.63 -3.55 -16.48
C LEU A 158 -19.69 -2.56 -15.96
N ASP A 159 -20.97 -2.92 -16.11
CA ASP A 159 -22.12 -2.15 -15.64
C ASP A 159 -22.69 -2.74 -14.34
N TYR A 160 -22.27 -2.21 -13.22
CA TYR A 160 -22.72 -2.63 -11.88
C TYR A 160 -24.18 -2.26 -11.55
N SER A 161 -24.96 -1.73 -12.48
CA SER A 161 -26.41 -1.61 -12.33
C SER A 161 -27.11 -2.98 -12.38
N HIS A 162 -26.45 -4.02 -12.91
CA HIS A 162 -26.97 -5.38 -13.03
C HIS A 162 -26.74 -6.21 -11.75
N PRO A 163 -27.80 -6.64 -11.04
CA PRO A 163 -27.67 -7.44 -9.81
C PRO A 163 -26.96 -8.78 -10.01
N ASP A 164 -27.16 -9.42 -11.16
CA ASP A 164 -26.54 -10.71 -11.46
C ASP A 164 -25.01 -10.60 -11.68
N LEU A 165 -24.54 -9.50 -12.25
CA LEU A 165 -23.12 -9.19 -12.31
C LEU A 165 -22.55 -9.03 -10.89
N ARG A 166 -23.21 -8.23 -10.05
CA ARG A 166 -22.77 -8.04 -8.65
C ARG A 166 -22.70 -9.36 -7.90
N LYS A 167 -23.67 -10.25 -8.12
CA LYS A 167 -23.65 -11.58 -7.53
C LYS A 167 -22.48 -12.42 -8.06
N TYR A 168 -22.27 -12.47 -9.37
CA TYR A 168 -21.18 -13.20 -9.98
C TYR A 168 -19.82 -12.74 -9.43
N MET A 169 -19.56 -11.44 -9.41
CA MET A 169 -18.31 -10.88 -8.92
C MET A 169 -18.10 -11.15 -7.42
N THR A 170 -19.18 -11.10 -6.62
CA THR A 170 -19.11 -11.47 -5.19
C THR A 170 -18.77 -12.95 -5.00
N ASP A 171 -19.39 -13.82 -5.78
CA ASP A 171 -19.15 -15.27 -5.73
C ASP A 171 -17.72 -15.62 -6.20
N ALA A 172 -17.22 -14.93 -7.22
CA ALA A 172 -15.86 -15.07 -7.71
C ALA A 172 -14.82 -14.65 -6.65
N LEU A 173 -15.05 -13.53 -5.95
CA LEU A 173 -14.22 -13.14 -4.80
C LEU A 173 -14.26 -14.20 -3.68
N LYS A 174 -15.43 -14.73 -3.36
CA LYS A 174 -15.55 -15.80 -2.34
C LYS A 174 -14.86 -17.09 -2.78
N PHE A 175 -14.80 -17.39 -4.08
CA PHE A 175 -14.13 -18.56 -4.62
C PHE A 175 -12.64 -18.55 -4.25
N TRP A 176 -11.91 -17.48 -4.51
CA TRP A 176 -10.48 -17.40 -4.21
C TRP A 176 -10.16 -17.60 -2.73
N ILE A 177 -10.98 -17.05 -1.83
CA ILE A 177 -10.82 -17.24 -0.39
C ILE A 177 -11.08 -18.69 0.00
N LYS A 178 -12.13 -19.32 -0.54
CA LYS A 178 -12.51 -20.68 -0.16
C LYS A 178 -11.60 -21.76 -0.75
N GLU A 179 -11.22 -21.58 -2.02
CA GLU A 179 -10.46 -22.58 -2.74
C GLU A 179 -8.94 -22.47 -2.51
N TYR A 180 -8.43 -21.26 -2.34
CA TYR A 180 -7.00 -21.03 -2.22
C TYR A 180 -6.58 -20.45 -0.89
N ASP A 181 -7.52 -20.14 -0.01
CA ASP A 181 -7.27 -19.58 1.34
C ASP A 181 -6.49 -18.27 1.36
N ILE A 182 -6.61 -17.44 0.32
CA ILE A 182 -5.99 -16.11 0.31
C ILE A 182 -6.59 -15.23 1.42
N ASP A 183 -5.87 -14.16 1.81
CA ASP A 183 -6.19 -13.37 2.99
C ASP A 183 -6.85 -12.02 2.66
N GLY A 184 -7.13 -11.77 1.39
CA GLY A 184 -7.81 -10.55 0.96
C GLY A 184 -7.44 -10.09 -0.43
N TYR A 185 -7.67 -8.80 -0.70
CA TYR A 185 -7.55 -8.23 -2.03
C TYR A 185 -6.96 -6.82 -2.03
N ARG A 186 -6.21 -6.49 -3.07
CA ARG A 186 -6.06 -5.14 -3.58
C ARG A 186 -7.06 -4.98 -4.73
N CYS A 187 -7.90 -3.96 -4.67
CA CYS A 187 -8.94 -3.74 -5.67
C CYS A 187 -8.55 -2.58 -6.59
N ASP A 188 -8.37 -2.93 -7.86
CA ASP A 188 -7.99 -2.04 -8.95
C ASP A 188 -9.05 -0.96 -9.16
N ILE A 189 -8.61 0.29 -9.33
CA ILE A 189 -9.45 1.50 -9.52
C ILE A 189 -10.79 1.46 -8.76
N ALA A 190 -10.72 1.14 -7.47
CA ALA A 190 -11.88 0.79 -6.63
C ALA A 190 -12.95 1.89 -6.58
N SER A 191 -12.60 3.16 -6.77
CA SER A 191 -13.53 4.29 -6.80
C SER A 191 -14.41 4.32 -8.06
N PHE A 192 -14.07 3.56 -9.11
CA PHE A 192 -14.90 3.45 -10.32
C PHE A 192 -16.02 2.40 -10.19
N VAL A 193 -15.96 1.59 -9.14
CA VAL A 193 -16.97 0.58 -8.82
C VAL A 193 -17.85 1.09 -7.67
N PRO A 194 -19.19 0.92 -7.71
CA PRO A 194 -20.08 1.46 -6.69
C PRO A 194 -19.72 1.02 -5.26
N ILE A 195 -19.69 1.96 -4.34
CA ILE A 195 -19.30 1.71 -2.95
C ILE A 195 -20.20 0.70 -2.24
N ASP A 196 -21.49 0.70 -2.54
CA ASP A 196 -22.45 -0.25 -1.97
C ASP A 196 -22.19 -1.70 -2.41
N PHE A 197 -21.58 -1.90 -3.59
CA PHE A 197 -21.08 -3.21 -4.01
C PHE A 197 -19.93 -3.64 -3.08
N TRP A 198 -18.94 -2.80 -2.85
CA TRP A 198 -17.82 -3.10 -1.98
C TRP A 198 -18.22 -3.34 -0.52
N GLU A 199 -19.17 -2.55 0.00
CA GLU A 199 -19.72 -2.75 1.36
C GLU A 199 -20.40 -4.12 1.49
N ASN A 200 -21.13 -4.57 0.46
CA ASN A 200 -21.73 -5.90 0.41
C ASN A 200 -20.67 -7.00 0.28
N VAL A 201 -19.70 -6.83 -0.62
CA VAL A 201 -18.57 -7.77 -0.80
C VAL A 201 -17.86 -7.98 0.53
N ARG A 202 -17.44 -6.90 1.23
CA ARG A 202 -16.75 -7.00 2.51
C ARG A 202 -17.54 -7.86 3.51
N LYS A 203 -18.82 -7.60 3.66
CA LYS A 203 -19.69 -8.37 4.55
C LYS A 203 -19.74 -9.86 4.18
N GLU A 204 -19.83 -10.17 2.89
CA GLU A 204 -19.87 -11.55 2.39
C GLU A 204 -18.53 -12.28 2.58
N LEU A 205 -17.40 -11.58 2.42
CA LEU A 205 -16.08 -12.13 2.62
C LEU A 205 -15.77 -12.37 4.10
N ASP A 206 -16.08 -11.40 4.97
CA ASP A 206 -15.90 -11.52 6.43
C ASP A 206 -16.77 -12.65 7.03
N ALA A 207 -17.86 -13.02 6.37
CA ALA A 207 -18.65 -14.18 6.76
C ALA A 207 -17.94 -15.53 6.46
N VAL A 208 -16.93 -15.54 5.59
CA VAL A 208 -16.09 -16.72 5.31
C VAL A 208 -14.87 -16.72 6.24
N LYS A 209 -14.08 -15.65 6.21
CA LYS A 209 -12.99 -15.38 7.15
C LYS A 209 -12.68 -13.88 7.16
N PRO A 210 -12.08 -13.32 8.23
CA PRO A 210 -11.60 -11.93 8.22
C PRO A 210 -10.60 -11.70 7.09
N VAL A 211 -10.84 -10.69 6.25
CA VAL A 211 -10.00 -10.36 5.08
C VAL A 211 -9.42 -8.96 5.19
N PHE A 212 -8.27 -8.74 4.56
CA PHE A 212 -7.70 -7.42 4.35
C PHE A 212 -8.06 -6.90 2.97
N MET A 213 -8.63 -5.69 2.92
CA MET A 213 -9.06 -5.05 1.69
C MET A 213 -8.31 -3.75 1.48
N LEU A 214 -7.54 -3.66 0.39
CA LEU A 214 -6.81 -2.47 -0.04
C LEU A 214 -7.47 -1.90 -1.30
N ALA A 215 -7.92 -0.64 -1.25
CA ALA A 215 -8.48 0.05 -2.41
C ALA A 215 -7.42 0.89 -3.13
N GLU A 216 -7.32 0.76 -4.43
CA GLU A 216 -6.66 1.77 -5.25
C GLU A 216 -7.60 2.97 -5.40
N ALA A 217 -7.56 3.83 -4.41
CA ALA A 217 -8.35 5.06 -4.29
C ALA A 217 -7.87 5.87 -3.09
N GLU A 218 -8.28 7.15 -3.00
CA GLU A 218 -8.04 8.00 -1.82
C GLU A 218 -9.33 8.44 -1.09
N ASP A 219 -10.48 7.84 -1.43
CA ASP A 219 -11.76 8.23 -0.89
C ASP A 219 -11.95 7.72 0.54
N LYS A 220 -12.15 8.63 1.51
CA LYS A 220 -12.39 8.27 2.93
C LYS A 220 -13.63 7.42 3.14
N GLU A 221 -14.63 7.56 2.27
CA GLU A 221 -15.89 6.83 2.33
C GLU A 221 -15.70 5.31 2.22
N LEU A 222 -14.65 4.88 1.52
CA LEU A 222 -14.29 3.47 1.36
C LEU A 222 -13.92 2.81 2.69
N HIS A 223 -13.36 3.57 3.64
CA HIS A 223 -13.04 3.07 4.99
C HIS A 223 -14.27 2.87 5.88
N ARG A 224 -15.44 3.32 5.45
CA ARG A 224 -16.63 3.20 6.31
C ARG A 224 -17.01 1.76 6.57
N LYS A 225 -17.11 0.93 5.52
CA LYS A 225 -17.58 -0.47 5.64
C LYS A 225 -16.91 -1.46 4.68
N ALA A 226 -15.98 -1.01 3.86
CA ALA A 226 -15.46 -1.83 2.78
C ALA A 226 -13.96 -2.12 2.91
N PHE A 227 -13.12 -1.10 3.06
CA PHE A 227 -11.68 -1.23 2.92
C PHE A 227 -10.93 -0.89 4.20
N ASP A 228 -9.95 -1.72 4.55
CA ASP A 228 -9.01 -1.48 5.65
C ASP A 228 -7.99 -0.41 5.25
N SER A 229 -7.58 -0.39 3.99
CA SER A 229 -6.54 0.51 3.50
C SER A 229 -6.92 1.16 2.17
N THR A 230 -6.42 2.38 1.96
CA THR A 230 -6.46 3.12 0.70
C THR A 230 -5.08 3.63 0.34
N TYR A 231 -4.83 3.93 -0.94
CA TYR A 231 -3.58 4.52 -1.39
C TYR A 231 -3.34 5.91 -0.80
N ASN A 232 -2.09 6.32 -0.76
CA ASN A 232 -1.66 7.64 -0.33
C ASN A 232 -0.95 8.39 -1.47
N TRP A 233 -1.67 8.58 -2.59
CA TRP A 233 -1.17 9.29 -3.77
C TRP A 233 -0.77 10.74 -3.45
N THR A 234 -1.58 11.40 -2.62
CA THR A 234 -1.33 12.79 -2.21
C THR A 234 0.00 12.93 -1.47
N LEU A 235 0.31 12.01 -0.54
CA LEU A 235 1.61 11.99 0.13
C LEU A 235 2.75 11.81 -0.86
N TRP A 236 2.63 10.82 -1.75
CA TRP A 236 3.64 10.54 -2.77
C TRP A 236 3.93 11.79 -3.61
N ASN A 237 2.88 12.45 -4.10
CA ASN A 237 2.99 13.66 -4.92
C ASN A 237 3.70 14.79 -4.18
N ILE A 238 3.38 15.03 -2.90
CA ILE A 238 4.01 16.08 -2.10
C ILE A 238 5.49 15.76 -1.86
N LEU A 239 5.83 14.54 -1.48
CA LEU A 239 7.23 14.11 -1.29
C LEU A 239 8.04 14.23 -2.59
N HIS A 240 7.45 13.83 -3.71
CA HIS A 240 8.05 13.98 -5.04
C HIS A 240 8.31 15.45 -5.40
N LEU A 241 7.34 16.34 -5.16
CA LEU A 241 7.51 17.78 -5.39
C LEU A 241 8.53 18.42 -4.46
N ILE A 242 8.64 17.98 -3.21
CA ILE A 242 9.70 18.40 -2.29
C ILE A 242 11.06 17.97 -2.85
N ALA A 243 11.21 16.73 -3.27
CA ALA A 243 12.46 16.18 -3.79
C ALA A 243 12.93 16.87 -5.08
N THR A 244 12.01 17.09 -6.02
CA THR A 244 12.32 17.58 -7.39
C THR A 244 12.26 19.10 -7.47
N ASN A 245 11.20 19.74 -7.00
CA ASN A 245 10.92 21.15 -7.19
C ASN A 245 11.29 22.02 -5.97
N GLY A 246 11.69 21.42 -4.84
CA GLY A 246 12.08 22.14 -3.63
C GLY A 246 10.95 22.96 -3.03
N ILE A 247 9.70 22.46 -3.09
CA ILE A 247 8.59 23.14 -2.41
C ILE A 247 8.79 23.06 -0.90
N SER A 248 8.20 24.03 -0.17
CA SER A 248 8.29 24.08 1.28
C SER A 248 7.71 22.83 1.94
N VAL A 249 8.41 22.31 2.94
CA VAL A 249 7.99 21.17 3.77
C VAL A 249 6.71 21.50 4.57
N LYS A 250 6.33 22.77 4.69
CA LYS A 250 5.03 23.18 5.25
C LYS A 250 3.85 22.60 4.47
N MET A 251 3.99 22.34 3.17
CA MET A 251 2.95 21.65 2.40
C MET A 251 2.64 20.27 2.97
N LEU A 252 3.68 19.58 3.45
CA LEU A 252 3.51 18.28 4.11
C LEU A 252 2.92 18.42 5.50
N SER A 253 3.48 19.31 6.34
CA SER A 253 3.12 19.41 7.77
C SER A 253 1.83 20.17 8.03
N GLU A 254 1.59 21.29 7.36
CA GLU A 254 0.46 22.20 7.65
C GLU A 254 -0.74 21.97 6.76
N ALA A 255 -0.52 21.62 5.48
CA ALA A 255 -1.61 21.31 4.58
C ALA A 255 -2.00 19.83 4.67
N TYR A 256 -1.09 18.93 4.22
CA TYR A 256 -1.43 17.52 4.09
C TYR A 256 -1.70 16.82 5.44
N ILE A 257 -0.75 16.81 6.38
CA ILE A 257 -0.91 16.05 7.64
C ILE A 257 -2.08 16.61 8.47
N ALA A 258 -2.18 17.93 8.60
CA ALA A 258 -3.24 18.55 9.38
C ALA A 258 -4.63 18.28 8.77
N GLU A 259 -4.77 18.36 7.45
CA GLU A 259 -6.00 18.03 6.74
C GLU A 259 -6.31 16.54 6.82
N HIS A 260 -5.32 15.70 6.54
CA HIS A 260 -5.44 14.25 6.53
C HIS A 260 -5.92 13.70 7.88
N VAL A 261 -5.27 14.10 8.97
CA VAL A 261 -5.65 13.69 10.34
C VAL A 261 -7.10 14.07 10.67
N SER A 262 -7.61 15.17 10.11
CA SER A 262 -8.99 15.60 10.35
C SER A 262 -10.05 14.90 9.49
N ILE A 263 -9.66 14.34 8.33
CA ILE A 263 -10.58 13.81 7.31
C ILE A 263 -10.73 12.29 7.43
N PHE A 264 -9.62 11.56 7.59
CA PHE A 264 -9.64 10.10 7.56
C PHE A 264 -9.95 9.51 8.94
N PRO A 265 -10.73 8.40 8.99
CA PRO A 265 -10.98 7.71 10.26
C PRO A 265 -9.69 7.06 10.78
N LYS A 266 -9.52 7.07 12.10
CA LYS A 266 -8.33 6.46 12.76
C LYS A 266 -8.20 4.95 12.51
N GLU A 267 -9.31 4.27 12.23
CA GLU A 267 -9.33 2.85 11.90
C GLU A 267 -8.90 2.57 10.46
N GLY A 268 -8.99 3.58 9.56
CA GLY A 268 -8.53 3.47 8.18
C GLY A 268 -7.02 3.59 8.09
N MET A 269 -6.41 2.74 7.31
CA MET A 269 -4.96 2.79 7.06
C MET A 269 -4.69 3.42 5.70
N ARG A 270 -3.62 4.21 5.61
CA ARG A 270 -3.16 4.70 4.31
C ARG A 270 -1.94 3.90 3.89
N MET A 271 -1.92 3.42 2.65
CA MET A 271 -0.75 2.75 2.10
C MET A 271 0.27 3.78 1.63
N ASN A 272 1.40 3.85 2.34
CA ASN A 272 2.51 4.76 2.04
C ASN A 272 3.56 4.04 1.17
N PHE A 273 3.99 4.66 0.09
CA PHE A 273 4.90 4.05 -0.86
C PHE A 273 5.84 5.07 -1.53
N ILE A 274 6.96 4.58 -2.00
CA ILE A 274 7.93 5.31 -2.83
C ILE A 274 7.77 4.91 -4.29
N ASP A 275 7.51 3.63 -4.56
CA ASP A 275 7.31 3.09 -5.88
C ASP A 275 6.18 2.05 -5.85
N ASN A 276 5.58 1.77 -7.00
CA ASN A 276 4.63 0.68 -7.26
C ASN A 276 4.70 0.34 -8.75
N HIS A 277 3.92 -0.64 -9.19
CA HIS A 277 3.92 -1.06 -10.59
C HIS A 277 3.57 0.08 -11.57
N ASP A 278 2.66 1.00 -11.20
CA ASP A 278 2.28 2.13 -12.05
C ASP A 278 3.38 3.19 -12.11
N LYS A 279 3.87 3.64 -10.94
CA LYS A 279 4.94 4.63 -10.88
C LYS A 279 6.17 4.14 -11.63
N ASN A 280 6.58 2.90 -11.38
CA ASN A 280 7.74 2.30 -12.02
C ASN A 280 7.58 2.19 -13.53
N SER A 281 6.41 1.74 -14.00
CA SER A 281 6.21 1.50 -15.44
C SER A 281 6.01 2.78 -16.25
N TRP A 282 5.41 3.83 -15.67
CA TRP A 282 4.92 4.97 -16.44
C TRP A 282 5.54 6.32 -16.06
N GLU A 283 6.05 6.46 -14.84
CA GLU A 283 6.51 7.76 -14.32
C GLU A 283 7.99 7.76 -13.93
N GLY A 284 8.71 6.68 -14.19
CA GLY A 284 10.14 6.52 -13.84
C GLY A 284 10.34 5.54 -12.69
N ASN A 285 11.52 5.49 -12.13
CA ASN A 285 11.86 4.60 -11.02
C ASN A 285 12.14 5.40 -9.73
N GLN A 286 12.32 4.71 -8.62
CA GLN A 286 12.56 5.33 -7.31
C GLN A 286 13.71 6.37 -7.33
N TYR A 287 14.78 6.15 -8.10
CA TYR A 287 15.92 7.07 -8.17
C TYR A 287 15.62 8.30 -9.04
N SER A 288 15.00 8.10 -10.21
CA SER A 288 14.64 9.23 -11.08
C SER A 288 13.57 10.12 -10.45
N ASN A 289 12.69 9.55 -9.61
CA ASN A 289 11.60 10.27 -8.95
C ASN A 289 12.06 11.01 -7.68
N PHE A 290 13.02 10.48 -6.95
CA PHE A 290 13.40 11.06 -5.65
C PHE A 290 14.89 11.51 -5.55
N GLY A 291 15.76 11.06 -6.44
CA GLY A 291 17.19 11.44 -6.42
C GLY A 291 17.81 11.27 -5.03
N ASP A 292 18.51 12.31 -4.56
CA ASP A 292 19.16 12.32 -3.25
C ASP A 292 18.19 12.23 -2.07
N ALA A 293 16.92 12.59 -2.27
CA ALA A 293 15.88 12.52 -1.25
C ALA A 293 15.36 11.08 -1.00
N LEU A 294 15.71 10.10 -1.85
CA LEU A 294 15.12 8.75 -1.83
C LEU A 294 15.15 8.10 -0.45
N LYS A 295 16.30 8.10 0.22
CA LYS A 295 16.41 7.46 1.55
C LYS A 295 15.58 8.17 2.60
N ALA A 296 15.61 9.50 2.64
CA ALA A 296 14.80 10.30 3.58
C ALA A 296 13.30 10.07 3.36
N ALA A 297 12.85 10.08 2.10
CA ALA A 297 11.47 9.80 1.73
C ALA A 297 11.05 8.37 2.12
N THR A 298 11.91 7.36 1.88
CA THR A 298 11.68 5.98 2.29
C THR A 298 11.49 5.87 3.81
N VAL A 299 12.41 6.44 4.59
CA VAL A 299 12.30 6.43 6.05
C VAL A 299 11.03 7.15 6.51
N PHE A 300 10.71 8.29 5.89
CA PHE A 300 9.51 9.06 6.22
C PHE A 300 8.22 8.24 6.01
N THR A 301 8.10 7.52 4.90
CA THR A 301 6.90 6.69 4.61
C THR A 301 6.67 5.57 5.63
N VAL A 302 7.73 5.09 6.29
CA VAL A 302 7.61 4.06 7.35
C VAL A 302 7.36 4.67 8.72
N MET A 303 7.93 5.84 9.01
CA MET A 303 7.78 6.51 10.32
C MET A 303 6.41 7.16 10.50
N MET A 304 5.77 7.61 9.41
CA MET A 304 4.45 8.20 9.52
C MET A 304 3.36 7.14 9.73
N ASP A 305 2.13 7.58 10.03
CA ASP A 305 0.99 6.67 10.16
C ASP A 305 0.63 6.04 8.81
N GLY A 306 0.29 4.77 8.84
CA GLY A 306 -0.11 3.99 7.67
C GLY A 306 0.66 2.68 7.52
N ILE A 307 0.32 1.94 6.46
CA ILE A 307 0.97 0.68 6.10
C ILE A 307 2.02 0.92 5.01
N PRO A 308 3.30 0.65 5.25
CA PRO A 308 4.33 0.86 4.23
C PRO A 308 4.31 -0.25 3.19
N LEU A 309 4.49 0.15 1.93
CA LEU A 309 4.64 -0.74 0.76
C LEU A 309 6.07 -0.75 0.26
N VAL A 310 6.56 -1.93 -0.10
CA VAL A 310 7.74 -2.12 -0.95
C VAL A 310 7.30 -2.76 -2.26
N TYR A 311 7.62 -2.14 -3.38
CA TYR A 311 7.47 -2.76 -4.70
C TYR A 311 8.66 -3.64 -5.02
N SER A 312 8.42 -4.82 -5.59
CA SER A 312 9.45 -5.81 -5.91
C SER A 312 10.61 -5.21 -6.72
N GLY A 313 11.83 -5.38 -6.21
CA GLY A 313 13.05 -4.81 -6.77
C GLY A 313 13.57 -3.55 -6.06
N GLN A 314 12.75 -2.82 -5.30
CA GLN A 314 13.21 -1.64 -4.56
C GLN A 314 14.33 -1.99 -3.59
N GLU A 315 14.22 -3.12 -2.90
CA GLU A 315 15.22 -3.62 -1.96
C GLU A 315 16.52 -4.05 -2.63
N ALA A 316 16.45 -4.44 -3.90
CA ALA A 316 17.62 -4.76 -4.72
C ALA A 316 18.24 -3.52 -5.41
N GLY A 317 17.68 -2.32 -5.17
CA GLY A 317 18.13 -1.09 -5.80
C GLY A 317 17.75 -1.00 -7.28
N LEU A 318 16.53 -1.44 -7.64
CA LEU A 318 16.01 -1.32 -9.01
C LEU A 318 16.05 0.16 -9.45
N ASP A 319 16.84 0.45 -10.46
CA ASP A 319 17.16 1.80 -10.96
C ASP A 319 16.63 2.06 -12.38
N ARG A 320 15.70 1.23 -12.84
CA ARG A 320 15.04 1.34 -14.14
C ARG A 320 13.54 1.06 -14.04
N SER A 321 12.80 1.51 -15.04
CA SER A 321 11.43 1.10 -15.27
C SER A 321 11.40 -0.32 -15.83
N LEU A 322 10.42 -1.10 -15.40
CA LEU A 322 10.17 -2.45 -15.92
C LEU A 322 9.17 -2.37 -17.07
N GLU A 323 9.40 -3.16 -18.11
CA GLU A 323 8.50 -3.27 -19.27
C GLU A 323 7.17 -3.91 -18.85
N PHE A 324 6.07 -3.16 -18.91
CA PHE A 324 4.78 -3.60 -18.39
C PHE A 324 4.15 -4.75 -19.18
N PHE A 325 4.27 -4.72 -20.52
CA PHE A 325 3.62 -5.66 -21.42
C PHE A 325 4.54 -6.80 -21.89
N GLU A 326 5.77 -6.82 -21.42
CA GLU A 326 6.79 -7.77 -21.82
C GLU A 326 7.41 -8.42 -20.58
N LYS A 327 8.23 -9.43 -20.79
CA LYS A 327 9.03 -10.01 -19.72
C LYS A 327 10.34 -9.25 -19.58
N ASP A 328 10.58 -8.71 -18.41
CA ASP A 328 11.72 -7.87 -18.08
C ASP A 328 12.18 -8.11 -16.64
N PRO A 329 12.87 -9.23 -16.37
CA PRO A 329 13.16 -9.70 -15.01
C PRO A 329 13.94 -8.69 -14.18
N ILE A 330 13.64 -8.62 -12.89
CA ILE A 330 14.37 -7.84 -11.89
C ILE A 330 15.78 -8.43 -11.74
N ASP A 331 16.80 -7.57 -11.81
CA ASP A 331 18.19 -7.93 -11.50
C ASP A 331 18.41 -7.94 -9.99
N TRP A 332 18.34 -9.12 -9.40
CA TRP A 332 18.50 -9.33 -7.96
C TRP A 332 19.98 -9.22 -7.57
N LYS A 333 20.29 -8.20 -6.78
CA LYS A 333 21.64 -7.97 -6.23
C LYS A 333 21.52 -7.58 -4.75
N LEU A 334 22.59 -7.82 -4.00
CA LEU A 334 22.70 -7.28 -2.65
C LEU A 334 22.77 -5.76 -2.72
N HIS A 335 21.90 -5.09 -1.98
CA HIS A 335 21.83 -3.64 -1.94
C HIS A 335 21.54 -3.14 -0.53
N GLU A 336 22.03 -1.94 -0.20
CA GLU A 336 21.81 -1.31 1.11
C GLU A 336 20.34 -1.09 1.44
N ASN A 337 19.47 -0.96 0.43
CA ASN A 337 18.02 -0.79 0.63
C ASN A 337 17.40 -1.97 1.37
N GLU A 338 17.84 -3.22 1.14
CA GLU A 338 17.34 -4.37 1.88
C GLU A 338 17.63 -4.24 3.39
N THR A 339 18.83 -3.78 3.73
CA THR A 339 19.21 -3.51 5.12
C THR A 339 18.39 -2.36 5.70
N LEU A 340 18.18 -1.28 4.93
CA LEU A 340 17.35 -0.16 5.35
C LEU A 340 15.92 -0.60 5.68
N TYR A 341 15.25 -1.31 4.76
CA TYR A 341 13.90 -1.83 5.01
C TYR A 341 13.87 -2.79 6.20
N THR A 342 14.85 -3.69 6.33
CA THR A 342 14.93 -4.61 7.47
C THR A 342 14.97 -3.84 8.80
N THR A 343 15.84 -2.83 8.90
CA THR A 343 15.96 -2.00 10.11
C THR A 343 14.67 -1.25 10.44
N LEU A 344 14.03 -0.66 9.44
CA LEU A 344 12.79 0.09 9.60
C LEU A 344 11.62 -0.81 10.02
N PHE A 345 11.49 -1.97 9.40
CA PHE A 345 10.39 -2.90 9.68
C PHE A 345 10.59 -3.63 11.00
N GLU A 346 11.84 -3.90 11.40
CA GLU A 346 12.14 -4.42 12.74
C GLU A 346 11.66 -3.43 13.81
N LEU A 347 12.01 -2.15 13.69
CA LEU A 347 11.51 -1.12 14.62
C LEU A 347 9.97 -1.06 14.60
N LYS A 348 9.34 -1.06 13.41
CA LYS A 348 7.88 -1.00 13.28
C LYS A 348 7.19 -2.17 13.98
N HIS A 349 7.75 -3.37 13.92
CA HIS A 349 7.19 -4.55 14.59
C HIS A 349 7.34 -4.50 16.10
N GLN A 350 8.49 -4.02 16.58
CA GLN A 350 8.84 -4.00 18.00
C GLN A 350 8.26 -2.82 18.77
N ASN A 351 8.01 -1.68 18.10
CA ASN A 351 7.57 -0.45 18.74
C ASN A 351 6.13 -0.11 18.36
N GLN A 352 5.23 -0.21 19.35
CA GLN A 352 3.80 -0.03 19.12
C GLN A 352 3.43 1.38 18.63
N ALA A 353 4.26 2.39 18.91
CA ALA A 353 4.02 3.73 18.40
C ALA A 353 3.90 3.76 16.86
N LEU A 354 4.62 2.88 16.15
CA LEU A 354 4.63 2.80 14.69
C LEU A 354 3.56 1.88 14.08
N TRP A 355 2.71 1.24 14.89
CA TRP A 355 1.69 0.37 14.35
C TRP A 355 0.68 1.14 13.50
N ASN A 356 -0.11 0.41 12.70
CA ASN A 356 -0.99 0.96 11.69
C ASN A 356 -2.29 1.51 12.28
N GLY A 357 -2.77 2.64 11.76
CA GLY A 357 -4.06 3.22 12.12
C GLY A 357 -4.25 3.39 13.63
N SER A 358 -5.40 3.02 14.15
CA SER A 358 -5.74 3.15 15.57
C SER A 358 -4.94 2.27 16.52
N TYR A 359 -4.19 1.31 16.00
CA TYR A 359 -3.31 0.45 16.80
C TYR A 359 -2.00 1.16 17.20
N GLY A 360 -1.55 2.14 16.41
CA GLY A 360 -0.35 2.93 16.65
C GLY A 360 -0.58 4.24 17.40
N GLY A 361 0.48 5.02 17.53
CA GLY A 361 0.47 6.38 18.08
C GLY A 361 0.10 7.41 17.02
N GLU A 362 -0.61 8.47 17.42
CA GLU A 362 -0.86 9.61 16.54
C GLU A 362 0.46 10.35 16.23
N MET A 363 0.53 10.98 15.06
CA MET A 363 1.63 11.87 14.74
C MET A 363 1.40 13.22 15.44
N VAL A 364 2.23 13.53 16.40
CA VAL A 364 2.21 14.83 17.11
C VAL A 364 3.42 15.64 16.69
N ARG A 365 3.19 16.85 16.18
CA ARG A 365 4.26 17.73 15.69
C ARG A 365 5.19 18.15 16.80
N ILE A 366 6.49 18.01 16.60
CA ILE A 366 7.54 18.67 17.37
C ILE A 366 7.84 19.99 16.66
N MET A 367 7.72 21.12 17.36
CA MET A 367 7.96 22.45 16.78
C MET A 367 9.46 22.69 16.57
N ASN A 368 9.82 23.36 15.49
CA ASN A 368 11.19 23.74 15.19
C ASN A 368 11.26 25.11 14.51
N ASP A 369 12.45 25.71 14.44
CA ASP A 369 12.67 27.03 13.88
C ASP A 369 12.99 27.04 12.36
N GLN A 370 13.01 25.87 11.71
CA GLN A 370 13.31 25.68 10.27
C GLN A 370 12.16 24.97 9.53
N MET A 371 10.91 25.33 9.80
CA MET A 371 9.72 24.60 9.35
C MET A 371 9.51 24.55 7.83
N ASP A 372 10.18 25.40 7.07
CA ASP A 372 10.15 25.35 5.59
C ASP A 372 11.00 24.20 5.00
N GLN A 373 11.97 23.71 5.78
CA GLN A 373 12.95 22.69 5.36
C GLN A 373 12.88 21.41 6.20
N VAL A 374 12.41 21.53 7.47
CA VAL A 374 12.47 20.45 8.46
C VAL A 374 11.07 20.09 8.95
N ILE A 375 10.77 18.80 8.92
CA ILE A 375 9.60 18.21 9.59
C ILE A 375 10.06 17.33 10.75
N SER A 376 9.37 17.45 11.88
CA SER A 376 9.63 16.64 13.06
C SER A 376 8.34 16.32 13.80
N PHE A 377 8.26 15.10 14.28
CA PHE A 377 7.09 14.62 15.02
C PHE A 377 7.46 13.51 15.99
N VAL A 378 6.57 13.29 16.95
CA VAL A 378 6.60 12.14 17.85
C VAL A 378 5.39 11.26 17.59
N ARG A 379 5.57 9.97 17.72
CA ARG A 379 4.50 8.97 17.86
C ARG A 379 4.69 8.24 19.18
N GLU A 380 3.60 8.07 19.94
CA GLU A 380 3.64 7.41 21.25
C GLU A 380 2.43 6.49 21.43
N LYS A 381 2.66 5.30 21.96
CA LYS A 381 1.61 4.34 22.28
C LYS A 381 2.06 3.40 23.40
N ASN A 382 1.30 3.37 24.52
CA ASN A 382 1.49 2.43 25.61
C ASN A 382 2.94 2.37 26.17
N GLY A 383 3.65 3.49 26.23
CA GLY A 383 5.04 3.58 26.69
C GLY A 383 6.07 3.54 25.55
N ASP A 384 5.77 2.90 24.44
CA ASP A 384 6.60 2.95 23.23
C ASP A 384 6.56 4.33 22.59
N LYS A 385 7.73 4.87 22.22
CA LYS A 385 7.85 6.20 21.66
C LYS A 385 8.90 6.26 20.54
N VAL A 386 8.58 7.02 19.47
CA VAL A 386 9.50 7.31 18.37
C VAL A 386 9.46 8.80 18.08
N LEU A 387 10.64 9.43 18.10
CA LEU A 387 10.86 10.81 17.64
C LEU A 387 11.52 10.75 16.29
N ALA A 388 10.97 11.48 15.33
CA ALA A 388 11.45 11.50 13.95
C ALA A 388 11.73 12.93 13.49
N PHE A 389 12.95 13.17 12.99
CA PHE A 389 13.43 14.46 12.54
C PHE A 389 13.96 14.31 11.12
N PHE A 390 13.49 15.14 10.19
CA PHE A 390 13.87 15.07 8.78
C PHE A 390 14.19 16.45 8.23
N ASN A 391 15.38 16.62 7.69
CA ASN A 391 15.69 17.72 6.79
C ASN A 391 15.28 17.27 5.38
N LEU A 392 14.14 17.70 4.88
CA LEU A 392 13.66 17.39 3.53
C LEU A 392 14.00 18.53 2.56
N SER A 393 15.24 19.00 2.59
CA SER A 393 15.73 20.04 1.70
C SER A 393 17.14 19.75 1.16
N LYS A 394 17.54 20.50 0.14
CA LYS A 394 18.90 20.45 -0.46
C LYS A 394 19.93 21.27 0.33
N GLU A 395 19.52 21.88 1.45
CA GLU A 395 20.35 22.77 2.26
C GLU A 395 20.74 22.10 3.57
N ALA A 396 21.97 22.32 4.01
CA ALA A 396 22.37 22.00 5.38
C ALA A 396 21.77 23.04 6.33
N VAL A 397 21.17 22.59 7.43
CA VAL A 397 20.48 23.46 8.40
C VAL A 397 20.98 23.20 9.81
N SER A 398 21.02 24.27 10.62
CA SER A 398 21.09 24.15 12.07
C SER A 398 19.72 24.44 12.63
N VAL A 399 19.12 23.49 13.31
CA VAL A 399 17.71 23.55 13.69
C VAL A 399 17.54 23.29 15.19
N GLN A 400 16.76 24.14 15.84
CA GLN A 400 16.36 23.97 17.23
C GLN A 400 14.93 23.41 17.30
N PHE A 401 14.77 22.31 18.05
CA PHE A 401 13.49 21.64 18.29
C PHE A 401 13.00 21.93 19.70
N ASP A 402 11.69 22.12 19.86
CA ASP A 402 11.01 22.13 21.16
C ASP A 402 10.62 20.69 21.54
N THR A 403 11.44 20.07 22.34
CA THR A 403 11.30 18.70 22.83
C THR A 403 10.93 18.65 24.32
N SER A 404 10.32 19.73 24.86
CA SER A 404 10.00 19.86 26.28
C SER A 404 9.08 18.76 26.82
N PHE A 405 8.24 18.17 25.98
CA PHE A 405 7.34 17.07 26.35
C PHE A 405 7.93 15.68 26.08
N ASP A 406 9.11 15.62 25.48
CA ASP A 406 9.72 14.38 25.01
C ASP A 406 11.14 14.16 25.55
N THR A 407 11.43 14.77 26.71
CA THR A 407 12.73 14.63 27.38
C THR A 407 12.96 13.19 27.83
N GLY A 408 14.21 12.71 27.70
CA GLY A 408 14.55 11.34 28.10
C GLY A 408 15.80 10.82 27.44
N ILE A 409 16.05 9.54 27.64
CA ILE A 409 17.14 8.79 26.96
C ILE A 409 16.52 7.92 25.89
N TYR A 410 16.97 8.08 24.68
CA TYR A 410 16.51 7.35 23.49
C TYR A 410 17.67 6.63 22.83
N THR A 411 17.37 5.63 22.03
CA THR A 411 18.33 4.97 21.16
C THR A 411 18.16 5.49 19.74
N ASP A 412 19.25 5.91 19.11
CA ASP A 412 19.26 6.23 17.68
C ASP A 412 19.18 4.93 16.88
N LEU A 413 18.20 4.86 15.97
CA LEU A 413 17.88 3.65 15.22
C LEU A 413 19.05 3.13 14.37
N PHE A 414 19.82 4.06 13.76
CA PHE A 414 20.83 3.68 12.77
C PHE A 414 22.22 3.51 13.37
N THR A 415 22.49 4.18 14.47
CA THR A 415 23.80 4.08 15.15
C THR A 415 23.79 3.17 16.36
N GLY A 416 22.61 2.88 16.92
CA GLY A 416 22.43 2.14 18.17
C GLY A 416 22.93 2.89 19.41
N GLN A 417 23.31 4.16 19.29
CA GLN A 417 23.82 4.95 20.40
C GLN A 417 22.68 5.56 21.22
N GLN A 418 22.89 5.66 22.52
CA GLN A 418 21.97 6.37 23.38
C GLN A 418 22.19 7.89 23.24
N GLN A 419 21.08 8.60 23.12
CA GLN A 419 21.03 10.06 23.03
C GLN A 419 20.09 10.63 24.08
N ALA A 420 20.58 11.61 24.83
CA ALA A 420 19.77 12.38 25.74
C ALA A 420 19.01 13.48 24.97
N VAL A 421 17.70 13.48 25.09
CA VAL A 421 16.82 14.52 24.58
C VAL A 421 16.46 15.46 25.73
N SER A 422 16.85 16.75 25.62
CA SER A 422 16.52 17.81 26.58
C SER A 422 15.32 18.62 26.10
N GLU A 423 14.81 19.56 26.89
CA GLU A 423 13.66 20.41 26.53
C GLU A 423 13.86 21.17 25.21
N LYS A 424 15.10 21.50 24.87
CA LYS A 424 15.49 22.07 23.58
C LYS A 424 16.64 21.26 23.00
N MET A 425 16.42 20.72 21.84
CA MET A 425 17.40 19.93 21.13
C MET A 425 17.91 20.70 19.92
N LEU A 426 19.24 20.81 19.76
CA LEU A 426 19.85 21.46 18.62
C LEU A 426 20.52 20.39 17.76
N LEU A 427 20.18 20.33 16.47
CA LEU A 427 20.83 19.46 15.49
C LEU A 427 21.38 20.28 14.33
N ALA A 428 22.57 19.91 13.86
CA ALA A 428 23.06 20.28 12.55
C ALA A 428 22.72 19.11 11.61
N MET A 429 21.89 19.37 10.61
CA MET A 429 21.41 18.35 9.67
C MET A 429 21.90 18.67 8.25
N ASN A 430 22.51 17.68 7.63
CA ASN A 430 22.90 17.76 6.22
C ASN A 430 21.65 17.73 5.30
N PRO A 431 21.77 18.02 4.00
CA PRO A 431 20.70 17.80 3.03
C PRO A 431 20.16 16.37 3.11
N TRP A 432 18.84 16.22 3.17
CA TRP A 432 18.15 14.93 3.21
C TRP A 432 18.52 14.01 4.38
N GLU A 433 19.09 14.58 5.45
CA GLU A 433 19.41 13.83 6.66
C GLU A 433 18.16 13.62 7.52
N TYR A 434 18.14 12.49 8.19
CA TYR A 434 17.09 12.14 9.15
C TYR A 434 17.71 11.54 10.42
N VAL A 435 17.04 11.76 11.54
CA VAL A 435 17.38 11.20 12.85
C VAL A 435 16.12 10.54 13.41
N ILE A 436 16.22 9.27 13.75
CA ILE A 436 15.12 8.49 14.33
C ILE A 436 15.56 8.00 15.70
N LEU A 437 14.91 8.52 16.73
CA LEU A 437 15.16 8.16 18.11
C LEU A 437 13.99 7.37 18.65
N HIS A 438 14.25 6.24 19.29
CA HIS A 438 13.20 5.40 19.82
C HIS A 438 13.43 5.01 21.27
N HIS A 439 12.34 4.78 21.98
CA HIS A 439 12.27 4.20 23.30
C HIS A 439 11.18 3.12 23.28
N SER A 440 11.45 1.99 23.89
CA SER A 440 10.49 0.89 24.10
C SER A 440 10.52 0.50 25.56
N GLU A 441 9.33 0.34 26.16
CA GLU A 441 9.21 -0.21 27.53
C GLU A 441 9.41 -1.71 27.58
#